data_ae6f8d25ad324a8acba3930ab8755084
#
_entry.id   ae6f8d25ad324a8acba3930ab8755084
#
_cell.length_a   1.000
_cell.length_b   1.000
_cell.length_c   1.000
_cell.angle_alpha   90.00
_cell.angle_beta   90.00
_cell.angle_gamma   90.00
#
_symmetry.space_group_name_H-M   'P 1'
#
loop_
_entity.id
_entity.type
_entity.pdbx_description
1 polymer ?
#
loop_
_entity_poly.entity_id
_entity_poly.type
_entity_poly.pdbx_seq_one_letter_code
_entity_poly.pdbx_strand_id
1 'polypeptide(L)'
;MIEHIEPKATAGGVSVFCAHDKIVETDALVGNPRNPNKHPKEQIIALAKIIKRQGWRHPIVVSNRSGFVVKGHGRLLAAKELGVSEVPVDFQDYESEASEFADLMADNKIQEFSELDLKMSADILKDIKDSGDIELEMSAFTEEALEELLAKTHEGEVVEDNADLTPPENPVSQSGDIWLLGKHRLICGDSTKPETYEQLMDGKKVNLIVTDPPYNVAYEGTAGSIQNDNMEDKKFYEFLFAAFKGMYDVCADGASIYVFHADKESI
;
A
#
# COMPACT_ATOMS: atom_id res chain seq x y z
N MET A 1 -36.44 1.39 4.37
CA MET A 1 -36.42 2.76 4.92
C MET A 1 -35.38 2.73 6.03
N ILE A 2 -34.25 3.42 5.88
CA ILE A 2 -33.28 3.59 6.96
C ILE A 2 -33.92 4.60 7.90
N GLU A 3 -34.31 4.16 9.11
CA GLU A 3 -34.76 5.07 10.16
C GLU A 3 -33.66 6.11 10.38
N HIS A 4 -34.03 7.38 10.39
CA HIS A 4 -33.13 8.48 10.69
C HIS A 4 -32.57 8.22 12.10
N ILE A 5 -31.29 7.89 12.21
CA ILE A 5 -30.63 7.69 13.51
C ILE A 5 -30.51 9.05 14.19
N GLU A 6 -31.28 9.29 15.25
CA GLU A 6 -31.16 10.50 16.03
C GLU A 6 -29.94 10.46 16.95
N PRO A 7 -29.19 11.56 17.05
CA PRO A 7 -28.06 11.64 18.00
C PRO A 7 -28.58 11.61 19.44
N LYS A 8 -27.86 10.96 20.34
CA LYS A 8 -28.16 10.92 21.77
C LYS A 8 -27.97 12.28 22.47
N ALA A 9 -27.05 13.09 21.94
CA ALA A 9 -26.73 14.41 22.43
C ALA A 9 -26.02 15.23 21.36
N THR A 10 -25.68 16.47 21.69
CA THR A 10 -24.80 17.35 20.92
C THR A 10 -23.70 17.87 21.83
N ALA A 11 -22.44 17.83 21.38
CA ALA A 11 -21.28 18.33 22.11
C ALA A 11 -20.53 19.33 21.24
N GLY A 12 -20.42 20.58 21.64
CA GLY A 12 -19.75 21.63 20.87
C GLY A 12 -20.27 21.79 19.44
N GLY A 13 -21.57 21.55 19.20
CA GLY A 13 -22.19 21.59 17.86
C GLY A 13 -22.02 20.32 17.02
N VAL A 14 -21.37 19.28 17.53
CA VAL A 14 -21.19 17.99 16.85
C VAL A 14 -22.12 16.93 17.46
N SER A 15 -22.81 16.17 16.61
CA SER A 15 -23.73 15.10 17.03
C SER A 15 -23.01 13.99 17.78
N VAL A 16 -23.63 13.47 18.84
CA VAL A 16 -23.09 12.37 19.67
C VAL A 16 -24.00 11.15 19.54
N PHE A 17 -23.44 10.05 19.02
CA PHE A 17 -24.13 8.78 18.82
C PHE A 17 -23.67 7.69 19.81
N CYS A 18 -22.49 7.85 20.43
CA CYS A 18 -21.97 6.90 21.40
C CYS A 18 -22.67 7.03 22.77
N ALA A 19 -22.59 5.98 23.59
CA ALA A 19 -22.86 6.06 25.01
C ALA A 19 -21.78 6.94 25.67
N HIS A 20 -22.15 7.71 26.67
CA HIS A 20 -21.28 8.58 27.44
C HIS A 20 -21.95 8.92 28.78
N ASP A 21 -21.16 9.26 29.79
CA ASP A 21 -21.70 9.69 31.08
C ASP A 21 -22.10 11.17 31.08
N LYS A 22 -21.21 12.00 30.52
CA LYS A 22 -21.39 13.46 30.49
C LYS A 22 -20.81 14.09 29.23
N ILE A 23 -21.35 15.27 28.89
CA ILE A 23 -20.69 16.23 28.01
C ILE A 23 -19.85 17.16 28.89
N VAL A 24 -18.57 17.29 28.57
CA VAL A 24 -17.58 18.03 29.36
C VAL A 24 -16.85 19.02 28.48
N GLU A 25 -16.50 20.19 29.06
CA GLU A 25 -15.70 21.20 28.37
C GLU A 25 -14.35 20.60 27.91
N THR A 26 -14.00 20.83 26.65
CA THR A 26 -12.77 20.25 26.01
C THR A 26 -11.51 20.67 26.76
N ASP A 27 -11.48 21.95 27.24
CA ASP A 27 -10.33 22.51 27.94
C ASP A 27 -10.21 22.04 29.40
N ALA A 28 -11.27 21.46 29.95
CA ALA A 28 -11.23 20.85 31.28
C ALA A 28 -10.52 19.49 31.28
N LEU A 29 -10.35 18.87 30.10
CA LEU A 29 -9.73 17.55 29.97
C LEU A 29 -8.21 17.66 29.87
N VAL A 30 -7.53 16.85 30.69
CA VAL A 30 -6.07 16.77 30.71
C VAL A 30 -5.63 15.41 30.17
N GLY A 31 -4.88 15.42 29.08
CA GLY A 31 -4.23 14.20 28.55
C GLY A 31 -3.26 13.61 29.56
N ASN A 32 -3.16 12.30 29.64
CA ASN A 32 -2.22 11.66 30.54
C ASN A 32 -0.78 12.03 30.12
N PRO A 33 0.01 12.66 30.99
CA PRO A 33 1.39 13.09 30.66
C PRO A 33 2.34 11.91 30.43
N ARG A 34 1.96 10.69 30.87
CA ARG A 34 2.71 9.44 30.65
C ARG A 34 2.16 8.61 29.50
N ASN A 35 1.28 9.16 28.65
CA ASN A 35 0.85 8.49 27.44
C ASN A 35 2.05 8.33 26.48
N PRO A 36 2.46 7.08 26.11
CA PRO A 36 3.60 6.86 25.23
C PRO A 36 3.29 7.17 23.76
N ASN A 37 2.00 7.21 23.36
CA ASN A 37 1.61 7.43 21.99
C ASN A 37 1.76 8.87 21.56
N LYS A 38 2.43 9.06 20.43
CA LYS A 38 2.51 10.34 19.73
C LYS A 38 1.53 10.33 18.56
N HIS A 39 0.77 11.40 18.44
CA HIS A 39 -0.23 11.57 17.39
C HIS A 39 0.30 12.53 16.32
N PRO A 40 0.66 12.08 15.11
CA PRO A 40 1.05 12.93 13.99
C PRO A 40 -0.08 13.90 13.63
N LYS A 41 0.27 15.05 13.07
CA LYS A 41 -0.71 16.09 12.73
C LYS A 41 -1.72 15.61 11.69
N GLU A 42 -1.26 14.81 10.73
CA GLU A 42 -2.08 14.21 9.69
C GLU A 42 -3.18 13.30 10.28
N GLN A 43 -2.84 12.47 11.27
CA GLN A 43 -3.80 11.62 12.00
C GLN A 43 -4.85 12.46 12.72
N ILE A 44 -4.44 13.54 13.37
CA ILE A 44 -5.36 14.44 14.10
C ILE A 44 -6.33 15.11 13.13
N ILE A 45 -5.83 15.62 12.00
CA ILE A 45 -6.66 16.25 10.97
C ILE A 45 -7.66 15.25 10.37
N ALA A 46 -7.24 14.02 10.05
CA ALA A 46 -8.12 12.98 9.54
C ALA A 46 -9.23 12.65 10.55
N LEU A 47 -8.86 12.43 11.81
CA LEU A 47 -9.81 12.12 12.88
C LEU A 47 -10.78 13.29 13.14
N ALA A 48 -10.30 14.53 13.05
CA ALA A 48 -11.13 15.72 13.15
C ALA A 48 -12.18 15.78 12.02
N LYS A 49 -11.79 15.52 10.77
CA LYS A 49 -12.73 15.46 9.64
C LYS A 49 -13.80 14.37 9.85
N ILE A 50 -13.38 13.18 10.30
CA ILE A 50 -14.29 12.06 10.57
C ILE A 50 -15.30 12.43 11.66
N ILE A 51 -14.83 12.98 12.78
CA ILE A 51 -15.71 13.43 13.89
C ILE A 51 -16.69 14.51 13.41
N LYS A 52 -16.21 15.49 12.66
CA LYS A 52 -17.07 16.55 12.12
C LYS A 52 -18.16 16.04 11.21
N ARG A 53 -17.87 15.06 10.36
CA ARG A 53 -18.78 14.52 9.34
C ARG A 53 -19.72 13.45 9.91
N GLN A 54 -19.17 12.51 10.71
CA GLN A 54 -19.92 11.37 11.22
C GLN A 54 -20.42 11.50 12.66
N GLY A 55 -20.01 12.55 13.37
CA GLY A 55 -20.29 12.73 14.78
C GLY A 55 -19.40 11.86 15.69
N TRP A 56 -19.62 12.00 16.99
CA TRP A 56 -18.92 11.20 18.00
C TRP A 56 -19.46 9.79 18.04
N ARG A 57 -18.67 8.82 17.61
CA ARG A 57 -18.99 7.37 17.64
C ARG A 57 -18.40 6.68 18.87
N HIS A 58 -17.40 7.30 19.52
CA HIS A 58 -16.76 6.82 20.76
C HIS A 58 -16.51 8.02 21.70
N PRO A 59 -16.73 7.87 23.02
CA PRO A 59 -16.41 8.90 23.98
C PRO A 59 -14.88 9.00 24.22
N ILE A 60 -14.46 10.04 24.93
CA ILE A 60 -13.15 10.11 25.56
C ILE A 60 -13.28 9.46 26.94
N VAL A 61 -12.37 8.56 27.32
CA VAL A 61 -12.38 7.89 28.62
C VAL A 61 -11.46 8.61 29.59
N VAL A 62 -12.00 8.97 30.75
CA VAL A 62 -11.29 9.70 31.81
C VAL A 62 -11.32 8.86 33.10
N SER A 63 -10.17 8.77 33.76
CA SER A 63 -10.07 8.10 35.05
C SER A 63 -10.65 8.96 36.17
N ASN A 64 -11.60 8.42 36.96
CA ASN A 64 -12.05 9.04 38.21
C ASN A 64 -10.92 9.13 39.25
N ARG A 65 -9.93 8.24 39.18
CA ARG A 65 -8.82 8.18 40.12
C ARG A 65 -7.80 9.32 39.91
N SER A 66 -7.34 9.50 38.66
CA SER A 66 -6.28 10.47 38.33
C SER A 66 -6.80 11.77 37.75
N GLY A 67 -8.01 11.76 37.19
CA GLY A 67 -8.56 12.85 36.41
C GLY A 67 -7.96 12.97 34.98
N PHE A 68 -7.06 12.05 34.60
CA PHE A 68 -6.45 12.08 33.28
C PHE A 68 -7.24 11.25 32.26
N VAL A 69 -7.09 11.64 31.00
CA VAL A 69 -7.56 10.82 29.88
C VAL A 69 -6.77 9.51 29.84
N VAL A 70 -7.49 8.39 29.76
CA VAL A 70 -6.92 7.04 29.62
C VAL A 70 -7.01 6.57 28.17
N LYS A 71 -8.19 6.76 27.53
CA LYS A 71 -8.40 6.41 26.11
C LYS A 71 -8.95 7.58 25.32
N GLY A 72 -8.53 7.69 24.06
CA GLY A 72 -9.02 8.74 23.16
C GLY A 72 -8.20 10.03 23.19
N HIS A 73 -6.92 9.98 23.49
CA HIS A 73 -6.01 11.14 23.39
C HIS A 73 -6.04 11.78 22.00
N GLY A 74 -6.05 10.95 20.92
CA GLY A 74 -6.22 11.46 19.55
C GLY A 74 -7.56 12.19 19.36
N ARG A 75 -8.66 11.67 19.94
CA ARG A 75 -9.98 12.34 19.91
C ARG A 75 -9.99 13.67 20.62
N LEU A 76 -9.31 13.77 21.77
CA LEU A 76 -9.15 15.05 22.49
C LEU A 76 -8.37 16.06 21.63
N LEU A 77 -7.28 15.62 20.98
CA LEU A 77 -6.50 16.48 20.10
C LEU A 77 -7.31 16.90 18.87
N ALA A 78 -8.09 16.00 18.29
CA ALA A 78 -8.99 16.29 17.18
C ALA A 78 -10.11 17.28 17.57
N ALA A 79 -10.64 17.19 18.80
CA ALA A 79 -11.59 18.15 19.33
C ALA A 79 -10.99 19.57 19.42
N LYS A 80 -9.76 19.67 19.90
CA LYS A 80 -9.02 20.94 19.96
C LYS A 80 -8.72 21.49 18.56
N GLU A 81 -8.35 20.64 17.61
CA GLU A 81 -8.15 21.03 16.19
C GLU A 81 -9.44 21.57 15.55
N LEU A 82 -10.60 20.95 15.88
CA LEU A 82 -11.92 21.42 15.43
C LEU A 82 -12.38 22.69 16.13
N GLY A 83 -11.79 23.06 17.27
CA GLY A 83 -12.24 24.17 18.11
C GLY A 83 -13.60 23.91 18.77
N VAL A 84 -13.99 22.63 18.98
CA VAL A 84 -15.24 22.30 19.68
C VAL A 84 -15.08 22.50 21.18
N SER A 85 -16.05 23.17 21.77
CA SER A 85 -16.00 23.55 23.20
C SER A 85 -16.28 22.39 24.14
N GLU A 86 -16.97 21.37 23.69
CA GLU A 86 -17.44 20.25 24.51
C GLU A 86 -17.26 18.92 23.82
N VAL A 87 -17.06 17.85 24.60
CA VAL A 87 -16.85 16.48 24.13
C VAL A 87 -17.59 15.48 25.00
N PRO A 88 -18.02 14.30 24.45
CA PRO A 88 -18.60 13.24 25.24
C PRO A 88 -17.51 12.48 26.01
N VAL A 89 -17.74 12.28 27.31
CA VAL A 89 -16.81 11.61 28.23
C VAL A 89 -17.49 10.44 28.93
N ASP A 90 -16.74 9.37 29.06
CA ASP A 90 -17.06 8.20 29.88
C ASP A 90 -16.05 8.15 31.04
N PHE A 91 -16.55 8.11 32.29
CA PHE A 91 -15.72 8.12 33.49
C PHE A 91 -15.54 6.70 34.02
N GLN A 92 -14.27 6.26 34.13
CA GLN A 92 -13.94 4.93 34.57
C GLN A 92 -13.22 4.91 35.92
N ASP A 93 -13.60 3.93 36.78
CA ASP A 93 -12.95 3.68 38.06
C ASP A 93 -11.81 2.68 37.91
N TYR A 94 -10.67 2.97 38.55
CA TYR A 94 -9.52 2.08 38.59
C TYR A 94 -9.08 1.83 40.03
N GLU A 95 -8.87 0.57 40.38
CA GLU A 95 -8.46 0.16 41.73
C GLU A 95 -7.07 0.68 42.13
N SER A 96 -6.19 0.86 41.13
CA SER A 96 -4.82 1.33 41.34
C SER A 96 -4.28 2.10 40.14
N GLU A 97 -3.17 2.81 40.33
CA GLU A 97 -2.40 3.44 39.26
C GLU A 97 -1.91 2.40 38.23
N ALA A 98 -1.51 1.22 38.69
CA ALA A 98 -1.06 0.14 37.85
C ALA A 98 -2.18 -0.39 36.94
N SER A 99 -3.41 -0.52 37.44
CA SER A 99 -4.55 -0.96 36.62
C SER A 99 -4.95 0.10 35.59
N GLU A 100 -4.88 1.40 35.93
CA GLU A 100 -5.11 2.48 34.98
C GLU A 100 -4.08 2.50 33.85
N PHE A 101 -2.77 2.37 34.19
CA PHE A 101 -1.73 2.28 33.15
C PHE A 101 -1.79 1.00 32.35
N ALA A 102 -2.18 -0.12 32.96
CA ALA A 102 -2.38 -1.36 32.20
C ALA A 102 -3.46 -1.22 31.13
N ASP A 103 -4.58 -0.56 31.47
CA ASP A 103 -5.66 -0.30 30.52
C ASP A 103 -5.24 0.70 29.40
N LEU A 104 -4.52 1.76 29.78
CA LEU A 104 -3.94 2.70 28.80
C LEU A 104 -2.99 2.02 27.82
N MET A 105 -2.12 1.13 28.33
CA MET A 105 -1.17 0.40 27.48
C MET A 105 -1.86 -0.67 26.64
N ALA A 106 -2.85 -1.36 27.18
CA ALA A 106 -3.59 -2.40 26.46
C ALA A 106 -4.37 -1.84 25.27
N ASP A 107 -5.05 -0.70 25.45
CA ASP A 107 -5.79 -0.03 24.36
C ASP A 107 -4.90 0.27 23.13
N ASN A 108 -3.66 0.65 23.39
CA ASN A 108 -2.69 0.94 22.34
C ASN A 108 -2.11 -0.34 21.72
N LYS A 109 -1.78 -1.35 22.53
CA LYS A 109 -1.03 -2.52 22.09
C LYS A 109 -1.90 -3.59 21.41
N ILE A 110 -3.14 -3.79 21.87
CA ILE A 110 -4.02 -4.82 21.32
C ILE A 110 -4.34 -4.56 19.84
N GLN A 111 -4.44 -3.30 19.43
CA GLN A 111 -4.69 -2.94 18.03
C GLN A 111 -3.54 -3.37 17.09
N GLU A 112 -2.31 -3.46 17.59
CA GLU A 112 -1.16 -3.91 16.81
C GLU A 112 -1.15 -5.44 16.57
N PHE A 113 -1.96 -6.22 17.30
CA PHE A 113 -2.05 -7.67 17.13
C PHE A 113 -3.05 -8.08 16.03
N SER A 114 -3.87 -7.15 15.54
CA SER A 114 -4.79 -7.43 14.46
C SER A 114 -4.10 -7.28 13.11
N GLU A 115 -4.34 -8.23 12.24
CA GLU A 115 -3.93 -8.18 10.84
C GLU A 115 -5.11 -7.76 9.97
N LEU A 116 -4.86 -6.87 9.03
CA LEU A 116 -5.88 -6.40 8.11
C LEU A 116 -6.03 -7.41 6.96
N ASP A 117 -7.23 -7.95 6.76
CA ASP A 117 -7.56 -8.69 5.55
C ASP A 117 -7.62 -7.70 4.38
N LEU A 118 -6.60 -7.75 3.52
CA LEU A 118 -6.41 -6.80 2.44
C LEU A 118 -7.53 -6.90 1.40
N LYS A 119 -8.00 -8.14 1.07
CA LYS A 119 -9.05 -8.35 0.08
C LYS A 119 -10.38 -7.82 0.59
N MET A 120 -10.78 -8.23 1.79
CA MET A 120 -12.02 -7.75 2.41
C MET A 120 -12.00 -6.23 2.59
N SER A 121 -10.84 -5.65 2.94
CA SER A 121 -10.69 -4.19 3.08
C SER A 121 -10.87 -3.47 1.75
N ALA A 122 -10.27 -4.00 0.67
CA ALA A 122 -10.43 -3.45 -0.67
C ALA A 122 -11.90 -3.48 -1.12
N ASP A 123 -12.60 -4.60 -0.90
CA ASP A 123 -14.02 -4.75 -1.23
C ASP A 123 -14.89 -3.73 -0.48
N ILE A 124 -14.69 -3.61 0.85
CA ILE A 124 -15.44 -2.64 1.68
C ILE A 124 -15.18 -1.19 1.23
N LEU A 125 -13.92 -0.83 0.96
CA LEU A 125 -13.57 0.52 0.53
C LEU A 125 -14.13 0.85 -0.85
N LYS A 126 -14.18 -0.14 -1.74
CA LYS A 126 -14.84 -0.02 -3.03
C LYS A 126 -16.34 0.20 -2.88
N ASP A 127 -17.02 -0.58 -2.03
CA ASP A 127 -18.43 -0.42 -1.74
C ASP A 127 -18.73 0.98 -1.18
N ILE A 128 -17.87 1.51 -0.29
CA ILE A 128 -17.99 2.88 0.23
C ILE A 128 -17.90 3.91 -0.91
N LYS A 129 -16.89 3.76 -1.79
CA LYS A 129 -16.69 4.66 -2.93
C LYS A 129 -17.87 4.61 -3.92
N ASP A 130 -18.32 3.41 -4.25
CA ASP A 130 -19.39 3.18 -5.24
C ASP A 130 -20.76 3.61 -4.71
N SER A 131 -20.98 3.59 -3.39
CA SER A 131 -22.25 4.05 -2.78
C SER A 131 -22.49 5.55 -2.99
N GLY A 132 -21.43 6.35 -2.97
CA GLY A 132 -21.52 7.81 -3.05
C GLY A 132 -22.18 8.49 -1.84
N ASP A 133 -22.54 7.73 -0.80
CA ASP A 133 -23.22 8.25 0.40
C ASP A 133 -22.27 8.99 1.34
N ILE A 134 -20.98 8.63 1.29
CA ILE A 134 -19.93 9.19 2.15
C ILE A 134 -18.59 9.18 1.39
N GLU A 135 -17.75 10.18 1.63
CA GLU A 135 -16.43 10.28 1.03
C GLU A 135 -15.51 9.17 1.57
N LEU A 136 -14.65 8.62 0.71
CA LEU A 136 -13.74 7.50 1.05
C LEU A 136 -12.82 7.84 2.23
N GLU A 137 -12.38 9.11 2.31
CA GLU A 137 -11.51 9.61 3.38
C GLU A 137 -12.15 9.51 4.78
N MET A 138 -13.47 9.32 4.87
CA MET A 138 -14.14 9.07 6.15
C MET A 138 -13.85 7.68 6.71
N SER A 139 -13.25 6.80 5.93
CA SER A 139 -12.67 5.53 6.37
C SER A 139 -11.21 5.63 6.83
N ALA A 140 -10.61 6.83 6.75
CA ALA A 140 -9.18 7.12 6.91
C ALA A 140 -8.29 6.55 5.78
N PHE A 141 -8.87 6.09 4.67
CA PHE A 141 -8.15 5.70 3.47
C PHE A 141 -8.28 6.78 2.38
N THR A 142 -7.23 6.93 1.56
CA THR A 142 -7.24 7.78 0.36
C THR A 142 -7.54 6.96 -0.89
N GLU A 143 -7.82 7.61 -2.01
CA GLU A 143 -8.00 6.93 -3.29
C GLU A 143 -6.73 6.19 -3.71
N GLU A 144 -5.56 6.81 -3.51
CA GLU A 144 -4.27 6.18 -3.80
C GLU A 144 -4.05 4.92 -2.95
N ALA A 145 -4.41 4.97 -1.65
CA ALA A 145 -4.30 3.81 -0.76
C ALA A 145 -5.25 2.68 -1.19
N LEU A 146 -6.44 3.00 -1.68
CA LEU A 146 -7.36 2.00 -2.26
C LEU A 146 -6.78 1.38 -3.53
N GLU A 147 -6.22 2.19 -4.44
CA GLU A 147 -5.59 1.69 -5.66
C GLU A 147 -4.41 0.75 -5.36
N GLU A 148 -3.55 1.13 -4.40
CA GLU A 148 -2.45 0.26 -3.93
C GLU A 148 -2.96 -1.05 -3.32
N LEU A 149 -4.05 -0.98 -2.54
CA LEU A 149 -4.66 -2.16 -1.93
C LEU A 149 -5.24 -3.09 -2.98
N LEU A 150 -5.96 -2.55 -3.96
CA LEU A 150 -6.49 -3.30 -5.10
C LEU A 150 -5.38 -3.95 -5.93
N ALA A 151 -4.29 -3.23 -6.20
CA ALA A 151 -3.14 -3.78 -6.90
C ALA A 151 -2.56 -5.00 -6.15
N LYS A 152 -2.36 -4.89 -4.83
CA LYS A 152 -1.87 -5.99 -3.98
C LYS A 152 -2.83 -7.18 -3.89
N THR A 153 -4.14 -6.94 -3.93
CA THR A 153 -5.14 -8.01 -3.87
C THR A 153 -5.32 -8.72 -5.21
N HIS A 154 -5.03 -8.05 -6.32
CA HIS A 154 -5.01 -8.66 -7.64
C HIS A 154 -3.73 -9.46 -7.92
N GLU A 155 -2.61 -9.18 -7.24
CA GLU A 155 -1.39 -10.00 -7.31
C GLU A 155 -1.58 -11.42 -6.77
N GLY A 156 -2.66 -11.71 -6.04
CA GLY A 156 -2.98 -13.03 -5.49
C GLY A 156 -3.87 -13.92 -6.34
N GLU A 157 -4.58 -13.37 -7.32
CA GLU A 157 -5.23 -14.16 -8.36
C GLU A 157 -4.21 -14.40 -9.48
N VAL A 158 -3.37 -15.42 -9.31
CA VAL A 158 -2.75 -16.08 -10.46
C VAL A 158 -3.94 -16.64 -11.24
N VAL A 159 -4.53 -15.85 -12.13
CA VAL A 159 -5.28 -16.38 -13.25
C VAL A 159 -4.25 -17.25 -13.95
N GLU A 160 -4.34 -18.57 -13.81
CA GLU A 160 -3.60 -19.45 -14.68
C GLU A 160 -3.90 -18.96 -16.08
N ASP A 161 -2.92 -18.31 -16.67
CA ASP A 161 -3.00 -17.88 -18.05
C ASP A 161 -3.05 -19.15 -18.90
N ASN A 162 -4.28 -19.60 -19.16
CA ASN A 162 -4.54 -20.68 -20.12
C ASN A 162 -4.33 -20.18 -21.55
N ALA A 163 -3.44 -19.19 -21.74
CA ALA A 163 -3.05 -18.75 -23.06
C ALA A 163 -2.49 -19.95 -23.83
N ASP A 164 -3.05 -20.20 -24.99
CA ASP A 164 -2.49 -21.16 -25.92
C ASP A 164 -1.11 -20.66 -26.34
N LEU A 165 -0.06 -21.25 -25.74
CA LEU A 165 1.33 -20.92 -26.01
C LEU A 165 1.83 -21.46 -27.35
N THR A 166 0.96 -22.12 -28.14
CA THR A 166 1.32 -22.59 -29.48
C THR A 166 1.61 -21.38 -30.37
N PRO A 167 2.84 -21.23 -30.90
CA PRO A 167 3.15 -20.12 -31.79
C PRO A 167 2.22 -20.14 -33.00
N PRO A 168 1.68 -19.02 -33.46
CA PRO A 168 0.84 -18.97 -34.64
C PRO A 168 1.65 -19.40 -35.88
N GLU A 169 1.01 -20.15 -36.78
CA GLU A 169 1.64 -20.56 -38.06
C GLU A 169 2.21 -19.38 -38.85
N ASN A 170 1.57 -18.23 -38.74
CA ASN A 170 2.04 -16.99 -39.35
C ASN A 170 2.21 -15.90 -38.25
N PRO A 171 3.43 -15.71 -37.74
CA PRO A 171 3.70 -14.71 -36.73
C PRO A 171 3.38 -13.30 -37.26
N VAL A 172 2.67 -12.50 -36.46
CA VAL A 172 2.39 -11.08 -36.76
C VAL A 172 3.63 -10.23 -36.53
N SER A 173 4.39 -10.53 -35.46
CA SER A 173 5.61 -9.80 -35.12
C SER A 173 6.79 -10.26 -35.94
N GLN A 174 7.55 -9.32 -36.50
CA GLN A 174 8.78 -9.57 -37.25
C GLN A 174 9.99 -8.99 -36.52
N SER A 175 11.18 -9.49 -36.85
CA SER A 175 12.41 -8.94 -36.26
C SER A 175 12.57 -7.45 -36.65
N GLY A 176 12.75 -6.61 -35.64
CA GLY A 176 12.81 -5.15 -35.75
C GLY A 176 11.51 -4.44 -35.41
N ASP A 177 10.40 -5.14 -35.26
CA ASP A 177 9.12 -4.53 -34.88
C ASP A 177 9.15 -3.98 -33.47
N ILE A 178 8.60 -2.77 -33.30
CA ILE A 178 8.42 -2.11 -32.01
C ILE A 178 6.92 -1.98 -31.74
N TRP A 179 6.47 -2.59 -30.65
CA TRP A 179 5.11 -2.49 -30.16
C TRP A 179 5.00 -1.44 -29.04
N LEU A 180 3.98 -0.60 -29.11
CA LEU A 180 3.66 0.40 -28.10
C LEU A 180 2.48 -0.08 -27.28
N LEU A 181 2.70 -0.35 -25.99
CA LEU A 181 1.71 -0.83 -25.02
C LEU A 181 1.46 0.29 -24.00
N GLY A 182 0.63 1.26 -24.35
CA GLY A 182 0.48 2.49 -23.61
C GLY A 182 1.80 3.28 -23.57
N LYS A 183 2.40 3.43 -22.40
CA LYS A 183 3.73 4.10 -22.24
C LYS A 183 4.92 3.13 -22.35
N HIS A 184 4.69 1.83 -22.49
CA HIS A 184 5.71 0.80 -22.57
C HIS A 184 6.06 0.50 -24.02
N ARG A 185 7.31 0.07 -24.25
CA ARG A 185 7.82 -0.33 -25.55
C ARG A 185 8.33 -1.76 -25.49
N LEU A 186 8.02 -2.54 -26.51
CA LEU A 186 8.51 -3.89 -26.68
C LEU A 186 9.15 -3.97 -28.07
N ILE A 187 10.34 -4.56 -28.18
CA ILE A 187 11.00 -4.82 -29.47
C ILE A 187 11.26 -6.32 -29.64
N CYS A 188 10.99 -6.83 -30.82
CA CYS A 188 11.46 -8.12 -31.27
C CYS A 188 12.80 -7.92 -31.99
N GLY A 189 13.93 -8.20 -31.31
CA GLY A 189 15.23 -7.85 -31.88
C GLY A 189 16.38 -8.68 -31.31
N ASP A 190 17.54 -8.56 -31.93
CA ASP A 190 18.78 -9.21 -31.52
C ASP A 190 19.48 -8.37 -30.44
N SER A 191 19.55 -8.90 -29.22
CA SER A 191 20.15 -8.24 -28.07
C SER A 191 21.67 -8.06 -28.15
N THR A 192 22.34 -8.67 -29.14
CA THR A 192 23.77 -8.45 -29.37
C THR A 192 24.06 -7.22 -30.22
N LYS A 193 23.01 -6.59 -30.76
CA LYS A 193 23.13 -5.41 -31.63
C LYS A 193 22.84 -4.13 -30.89
N PRO A 194 23.76 -3.13 -30.89
CA PRO A 194 23.55 -1.84 -30.26
C PRO A 194 22.29 -1.11 -30.77
N GLU A 195 21.97 -1.24 -32.05
CA GLU A 195 20.84 -0.59 -32.71
C GLU A 195 19.49 -1.04 -32.09
N THR A 196 19.40 -2.26 -31.60
CA THR A 196 18.21 -2.78 -30.90
C THR A 196 17.93 -1.96 -29.64
N TYR A 197 18.97 -1.63 -28.87
CA TYR A 197 18.84 -0.81 -27.67
C TYR A 197 18.52 0.65 -28.00
N GLU A 198 19.14 1.21 -29.02
CA GLU A 198 18.87 2.58 -29.47
C GLU A 198 17.40 2.75 -29.86
N GLN A 199 16.86 1.80 -30.61
CA GLN A 199 15.45 1.80 -31.04
C GLN A 199 14.49 1.59 -29.86
N LEU A 200 14.79 0.64 -28.95
CA LEU A 200 13.96 0.39 -27.80
C LEU A 200 13.91 1.59 -26.87
N MET A 201 15.06 2.20 -26.59
CA MET A 201 15.22 3.25 -25.60
C MET A 201 14.74 4.62 -26.07
N ASP A 202 14.74 4.88 -27.38
CA ASP A 202 14.27 6.13 -27.96
C ASP A 202 14.91 7.38 -27.28
N GLY A 203 16.23 7.33 -27.09
CA GLY A 203 17.02 8.38 -26.45
C GLY A 203 16.95 8.43 -24.92
N LYS A 204 16.21 7.54 -24.28
CA LYS A 204 16.10 7.45 -22.80
C LYS A 204 17.22 6.59 -22.22
N LYS A 205 17.45 6.74 -20.91
CA LYS A 205 18.34 5.89 -20.11
C LYS A 205 17.53 5.07 -19.12
N VAL A 206 18.05 3.90 -18.73
CA VAL A 206 17.42 3.01 -17.74
C VAL A 206 18.10 3.12 -16.38
N ASN A 207 17.32 2.99 -15.31
CA ASN A 207 17.81 2.95 -13.92
C ASN A 207 17.90 1.52 -13.40
N LEU A 208 17.21 0.57 -14.04
CA LEU A 208 17.18 -0.83 -13.66
C LEU A 208 17.05 -1.69 -14.90
N ILE A 209 17.87 -2.75 -14.96
CA ILE A 209 17.72 -3.85 -15.93
C ILE A 209 17.52 -5.15 -15.16
N VAL A 210 16.56 -5.95 -15.62
CA VAL A 210 16.35 -7.32 -15.19
C VAL A 210 16.38 -8.17 -16.46
N THR A 211 17.29 -9.15 -16.53
CA THR A 211 17.48 -9.95 -17.74
C THR A 211 17.66 -11.43 -17.42
N ASP A 212 17.09 -12.26 -18.28
CA ASP A 212 17.15 -13.73 -18.22
C ASP A 212 17.73 -14.25 -19.56
N PRO A 213 19.07 -14.26 -19.72
CA PRO A 213 19.71 -14.75 -20.92
C PRO A 213 19.68 -16.28 -20.98
N PRO A 214 19.92 -16.91 -22.16
CA PRO A 214 20.16 -18.34 -22.24
C PRO A 214 21.26 -18.79 -21.29
N TYR A 215 21.16 -20.01 -20.72
CA TYR A 215 22.10 -20.54 -19.73
C TYR A 215 23.13 -21.52 -20.31
N ASN A 216 23.13 -21.72 -21.61
CA ASN A 216 24.00 -22.69 -22.33
C ASN A 216 23.90 -24.12 -21.77
N VAL A 217 22.67 -24.54 -21.42
CA VAL A 217 22.36 -25.86 -20.83
C VAL A 217 21.68 -26.82 -21.80
N ALA A 218 21.51 -26.41 -23.08
CA ALA A 218 20.81 -27.14 -24.12
C ALA A 218 19.39 -27.56 -23.69
N TYR A 219 18.63 -26.59 -23.10
CA TYR A 219 17.30 -26.85 -22.60
C TYR A 219 16.34 -27.20 -23.74
N GLU A 220 15.61 -28.31 -23.58
CA GLU A 220 14.51 -28.74 -24.45
C GLU A 220 13.22 -28.83 -23.63
N GLY A 221 12.29 -27.88 -23.83
CA GLY A 221 10.99 -27.85 -23.19
C GLY A 221 9.84 -28.21 -24.12
N THR A 222 8.62 -28.18 -23.63
CA THR A 222 7.39 -28.46 -24.41
C THR A 222 7.21 -27.49 -25.58
N ALA A 223 7.77 -26.29 -25.52
CA ALA A 223 7.74 -25.27 -26.60
C ALA A 223 8.95 -25.36 -27.56
N GLY A 224 9.81 -26.38 -27.44
CA GLY A 224 11.03 -26.54 -28.22
C GLY A 224 12.31 -26.14 -27.50
N SER A 225 13.41 -26.00 -28.25
CA SER A 225 14.73 -25.58 -27.72
C SER A 225 14.85 -24.05 -27.65
N ILE A 226 15.57 -23.56 -26.65
CA ILE A 226 15.91 -22.14 -26.54
C ILE A 226 17.04 -21.80 -27.54
N GLN A 227 16.85 -20.73 -28.28
CA GLN A 227 17.88 -20.24 -29.22
C GLN A 227 19.13 -19.80 -28.44
N ASN A 228 20.32 -20.14 -28.93
CA ASN A 228 21.62 -19.81 -28.31
C ASN A 228 21.89 -20.46 -26.95
N ASP A 229 21.14 -21.49 -26.56
CA ASP A 229 21.31 -22.23 -25.31
C ASP A 229 22.21 -23.47 -25.40
N ASN A 230 22.83 -23.71 -26.57
CA ASN A 230 23.78 -24.82 -26.86
C ASN A 230 24.91 -24.30 -27.75
N MET A 231 25.79 -23.46 -27.18
CA MET A 231 26.90 -22.84 -27.89
C MET A 231 28.22 -23.35 -27.34
N GLU A 232 29.28 -23.27 -28.18
CA GLU A 232 30.66 -23.38 -27.69
C GLU A 232 30.96 -22.25 -26.68
N ASP A 233 31.65 -22.56 -25.59
CA ASP A 233 31.87 -21.59 -24.46
C ASP A 233 32.39 -20.23 -24.91
N LYS A 234 33.33 -20.21 -25.86
CA LYS A 234 33.87 -18.95 -26.38
C LYS A 234 32.80 -18.11 -27.10
N LYS A 235 31.98 -18.74 -27.92
CA LYS A 235 30.89 -18.06 -28.64
C LYS A 235 29.79 -17.59 -27.71
N PHE A 236 29.52 -18.41 -26.68
CA PHE A 236 28.57 -18.04 -25.65
C PHE A 236 29.03 -16.80 -24.86
N TYR A 237 30.31 -16.78 -24.48
CA TYR A 237 30.90 -15.59 -23.84
C TYR A 237 30.79 -14.34 -24.75
N GLU A 238 31.16 -14.45 -26.03
CA GLU A 238 31.07 -13.35 -26.97
C GLU A 238 29.62 -12.85 -27.14
N PHE A 239 28.66 -13.75 -27.15
CA PHE A 239 27.21 -13.46 -27.20
C PHE A 239 26.77 -12.67 -25.95
N LEU A 240 27.04 -13.19 -24.76
CA LEU A 240 26.68 -12.53 -23.50
C LEU A 240 27.39 -11.16 -23.37
N PHE A 241 28.67 -11.10 -23.71
CA PHE A 241 29.44 -9.85 -23.66
C PHE A 241 28.85 -8.77 -24.54
N ALA A 242 28.45 -9.10 -25.75
CA ALA A 242 27.83 -8.16 -26.68
C ALA A 242 26.46 -7.65 -26.15
N ALA A 243 25.63 -8.57 -25.62
CA ALA A 243 24.34 -8.20 -25.04
C ALA A 243 24.49 -7.32 -23.79
N PHE A 244 25.38 -7.70 -22.85
CA PHE A 244 25.60 -6.92 -21.63
C PHE A 244 26.23 -5.56 -21.90
N LYS A 245 27.10 -5.46 -22.92
CA LYS A 245 27.63 -4.19 -23.35
C LYS A 245 26.55 -3.25 -23.86
N GLY A 246 25.62 -3.74 -24.68
CA GLY A 246 24.48 -2.97 -25.18
C GLY A 246 23.58 -2.49 -24.01
N MET A 247 23.31 -3.36 -23.02
CA MET A 247 22.59 -2.99 -21.81
C MET A 247 23.30 -1.91 -21.01
N TYR A 248 24.61 -2.05 -20.81
CA TYR A 248 25.44 -1.07 -20.09
C TYR A 248 25.42 0.31 -20.76
N ASP A 249 25.53 0.34 -22.10
CA ASP A 249 25.60 1.57 -22.86
C ASP A 249 24.29 2.42 -22.76
N VAL A 250 23.16 1.80 -22.42
CA VAL A 250 21.87 2.48 -22.20
C VAL A 250 21.55 2.77 -20.74
N CYS A 251 22.37 2.31 -19.79
CA CYS A 251 22.19 2.61 -18.38
C CYS A 251 22.44 4.08 -18.04
N ALA A 252 21.71 4.58 -17.07
CA ALA A 252 22.04 5.81 -16.36
C ALA A 252 23.15 5.56 -15.35
N ASP A 253 23.84 6.61 -14.92
CA ASP A 253 24.83 6.50 -13.86
C ASP A 253 24.18 5.99 -12.56
N GLY A 254 24.75 4.93 -11.98
CA GLY A 254 24.24 4.29 -10.78
C GLY A 254 23.07 3.31 -11.02
N ALA A 255 22.76 2.98 -12.27
CA ALA A 255 21.75 1.95 -12.58
C ALA A 255 22.17 0.56 -12.07
N SER A 256 21.18 -0.25 -11.68
CA SER A 256 21.38 -1.64 -11.26
C SER A 256 21.06 -2.60 -12.39
N ILE A 257 21.82 -3.70 -12.50
CA ILE A 257 21.56 -4.80 -13.46
C ILE A 257 21.44 -6.11 -12.70
N TYR A 258 20.31 -6.79 -12.84
CA TYR A 258 20.05 -8.12 -12.30
C TYR A 258 20.05 -9.12 -13.45
N VAL A 259 20.89 -10.15 -13.33
CA VAL A 259 21.07 -11.19 -14.35
C VAL A 259 20.75 -12.54 -13.73
N PHE A 260 19.77 -13.26 -14.29
CA PHE A 260 19.55 -14.66 -13.96
C PHE A 260 20.61 -15.52 -14.67
N HIS A 261 21.10 -16.56 -14.00
CA HIS A 261 22.11 -17.45 -14.56
C HIS A 261 22.02 -18.86 -13.94
N ALA A 262 22.54 -19.87 -14.62
CA ALA A 262 22.71 -21.19 -14.03
C ALA A 262 23.91 -21.23 -13.07
N ASP A 263 23.86 -22.10 -12.05
CA ASP A 263 24.93 -22.24 -11.04
C ASP A 263 26.31 -22.51 -11.67
N LYS A 264 26.38 -23.27 -12.76
CA LYS A 264 27.62 -23.58 -13.47
C LYS A 264 28.30 -22.37 -14.12
N GLU A 265 27.55 -21.29 -14.35
CA GLU A 265 28.02 -20.05 -14.97
C GLU A 265 28.33 -18.95 -13.92
N SER A 266 28.16 -19.24 -12.60
CA SER A 266 28.57 -18.33 -11.55
C SER A 266 30.09 -18.38 -11.35
N ILE A 267 30.74 -17.23 -11.42
CA ILE A 267 32.18 -17.06 -11.22
C ILE A 267 32.46 -16.83 -9.75
#